data_5d1785fce2740f446eb962f69d714f57
#
_entry.id   5d1785fce2740f446eb962f69d714f57
#
_cell.length_a   1.000
_cell.length_b   1.000
_cell.length_c   1.000
_cell.angle_alpha   90.00
_cell.angle_beta   90.00
_cell.angle_gamma   90.00
#
_symmetry.space_group_name_H-M   'P 1'
#
loop_
_entity.id
_entity.type
_entity.pdbx_description
1 polymer ?
#
loop_
_entity_poly.entity_id
_entity_poly.type
_entity_poly.pdbx_seq_one_letter_code
_entity_poly.pdbx_strand_id
1 'polypeptide(L)'
;ELISLLISQRAPKRALLLGPTYSEYARELNLVGGTLEYYNLKEEQDFRLDISDLTDTLKSDIDLLIICNPNNPTSSAISTADMKKLLTVCRSLGIFVMIDETYIEFAPEGTSLSAVSLVPEFDNFMVIRGVSKFFAAPGLRFGYGLTSNQAFLQTLLTHQNPWSLNSIGAYAGERMLKDTDYIQKTWSLIDSERTRMCTELSGLDTVKIYPAYANFVLVKILKEGLTSFDVFEKAIHQNLMIRDCSSFESLNGEYVRFCIMNPEDNDRLLDVFRSL
;
A
#
# COMPACT_ATOMS: atom_id res chain seq x y z
N GLU A 1 6.79 11.70 6.48
CA GLU A 1 7.37 12.06 7.79
C GLU A 1 7.09 11.00 8.85
N LEU A 2 5.84 10.52 9.04
CA LEU A 2 5.54 9.48 10.04
C LEU A 2 6.33 8.18 9.79
N ILE A 3 6.47 7.75 8.54
CA ILE A 3 7.29 6.58 8.16
C ILE A 3 8.74 6.80 8.62
N SER A 4 9.34 7.93 8.23
CA SER A 4 10.71 8.28 8.60
C SER A 4 10.89 8.39 10.12
N LEU A 5 9.95 9.03 10.80
CA LEU A 5 9.98 9.18 12.26
C LEU A 5 9.88 7.82 12.95
N LEU A 6 8.94 6.96 12.55
CA LEU A 6 8.80 5.62 13.12
C LEU A 6 10.09 4.80 12.93
N ILE A 7 10.60 4.73 11.70
CA ILE A 7 11.80 3.96 11.38
C ILE A 7 13.01 4.50 12.15
N SER A 8 13.20 5.81 12.20
CA SER A 8 14.33 6.43 12.91
C SER A 8 14.26 6.19 14.43
N GLN A 9 13.07 6.20 15.03
CA GLN A 9 12.91 5.98 16.46
C GLN A 9 12.92 4.49 16.84
N ARG A 10 12.56 3.59 15.93
CA ARG A 10 12.75 2.15 16.13
C ARG A 10 14.20 1.75 15.89
N ALA A 11 14.90 2.44 14.99
CA ALA A 11 16.28 2.20 14.61
C ALA A 11 16.60 0.69 14.49
N PRO A 12 15.85 -0.07 13.64
CA PRO A 12 15.98 -1.52 13.61
C PRO A 12 17.37 -1.93 13.12
N LYS A 13 17.96 -2.93 13.76
CA LYS A 13 19.19 -3.56 13.26
C LYS A 13 18.89 -4.46 12.08
N ARG A 14 17.73 -5.11 12.10
CA ARG A 14 17.25 -6.00 11.04
C ARG A 14 15.76 -5.77 10.81
N ALA A 15 15.41 -5.43 9.57
CA ALA A 15 14.03 -5.18 9.16
C ALA A 15 13.62 -6.11 8.02
N LEU A 16 12.36 -6.57 8.06
CA LEU A 16 11.74 -7.34 6.99
C LEU A 16 10.69 -6.48 6.28
N LEU A 17 10.75 -6.40 4.95
CA LEU A 17 9.72 -5.79 4.11
C LEU A 17 8.89 -6.86 3.41
N LEU A 18 7.57 -6.68 3.40
CA LEU A 18 6.67 -7.47 2.58
C LEU A 18 6.69 -6.90 1.16
N GLY A 19 7.45 -7.54 0.26
CA GLY A 19 7.69 -7.08 -1.11
C GLY A 19 6.83 -7.81 -2.16
N PRO A 20 6.79 -7.31 -3.42
CA PRO A 20 7.26 -6.00 -3.82
C PRO A 20 6.45 -4.89 -3.16
N THR A 21 7.08 -3.79 -2.77
CA THR A 21 6.40 -2.73 -2.03
C THR A 21 6.98 -1.34 -2.31
N TYR A 22 6.47 -0.32 -1.63
CA TYR A 22 6.86 1.07 -1.82
C TYR A 22 8.32 1.31 -1.43
N SER A 23 9.11 1.87 -2.34
CA SER A 23 10.58 2.01 -2.23
C SER A 23 11.05 2.89 -1.07
N GLU A 24 10.21 3.82 -0.60
CA GLU A 24 10.60 4.72 0.51
C GLU A 24 10.83 3.98 1.83
N TYR A 25 10.21 2.81 2.03
CA TYR A 25 10.52 2.02 3.24
C TYR A 25 11.96 1.55 3.24
N ALA A 26 12.43 1.00 2.13
CA ALA A 26 13.83 0.58 1.98
C ALA A 26 14.79 1.78 2.09
N ARG A 27 14.42 2.91 1.48
CA ARG A 27 15.21 4.14 1.56
C ARG A 27 15.37 4.60 3.02
N GLU A 28 14.29 4.69 3.78
CA GLU A 28 14.33 5.13 5.19
C GLU A 28 15.07 4.14 6.09
N LEU A 29 14.93 2.83 5.84
CA LEU A 29 15.69 1.79 6.56
C LEU A 29 17.20 1.90 6.28
N ASN A 30 17.60 2.15 5.04
CA ASN A 30 19.01 2.36 4.69
C ASN A 30 19.62 3.60 5.38
N LEU A 31 18.83 4.64 5.61
CA LEU A 31 19.28 5.85 6.31
C LEU A 31 19.60 5.60 7.79
N VAL A 32 18.96 4.62 8.42
CA VAL A 32 19.27 4.24 9.82
C VAL A 32 20.32 3.13 9.94
N GLY A 33 20.79 2.57 8.81
CA GLY A 33 21.90 1.61 8.77
C GLY A 33 21.56 0.18 9.18
N GLY A 34 20.27 -0.16 9.22
CA GLY A 34 19.82 -1.53 9.49
C GLY A 34 19.97 -2.46 8.28
N THR A 35 20.05 -3.77 8.55
CA THR A 35 19.97 -4.79 7.49
C THR A 35 18.52 -4.94 7.01
N LEU A 36 18.34 -4.92 5.69
CA LEU A 36 17.03 -5.05 5.06
C LEU A 36 16.92 -6.41 4.39
N GLU A 37 15.80 -7.07 4.63
CA GLU A 37 15.40 -8.31 3.96
C GLU A 37 14.00 -8.16 3.37
N TYR A 38 13.71 -8.96 2.33
CA TYR A 38 12.40 -9.01 1.71
C TYR A 38 11.77 -10.39 1.86
N TYR A 39 10.49 -10.40 2.22
CA TYR A 39 9.60 -11.53 1.96
C TYR A 39 8.77 -11.16 0.74
N ASN A 40 9.06 -11.76 -0.41
CA ASN A 40 8.38 -11.43 -1.66
C ASN A 40 7.09 -12.23 -1.81
N LEU A 41 5.98 -11.51 -2.02
CA LEU A 41 4.71 -12.08 -2.40
C LEU A 41 4.86 -12.78 -3.77
N LYS A 42 4.25 -13.94 -3.92
CA LYS A 42 4.41 -14.81 -5.09
C LYS A 42 3.29 -14.58 -6.10
N GLU A 43 3.64 -14.47 -7.39
CA GLU A 43 2.65 -14.35 -8.47
C GLU A 43 1.71 -15.53 -8.52
N GLU A 44 2.21 -16.76 -8.28
CA GLU A 44 1.45 -18.01 -8.28
C GLU A 44 0.33 -18.02 -7.23
N GLN A 45 0.42 -17.13 -6.24
CA GLN A 45 -0.59 -16.91 -5.20
C GLN A 45 -1.36 -15.59 -5.44
N ASP A 46 -1.32 -15.03 -6.66
CA ASP A 46 -1.91 -13.75 -7.00
C ASP A 46 -1.43 -12.60 -6.07
N PHE A 47 -0.17 -12.64 -5.68
CA PHE A 47 0.44 -11.73 -4.70
C PHE A 47 -0.30 -11.66 -3.35
N ARG A 48 -1.05 -12.69 -2.99
CA ARG A 48 -1.65 -12.81 -1.65
C ARG A 48 -0.60 -13.31 -0.66
N LEU A 49 -0.68 -12.79 0.56
CA LEU A 49 0.19 -13.27 1.63
C LEU A 49 -0.28 -14.63 2.12
N ASP A 50 0.62 -15.59 2.11
CA ASP A 50 0.48 -16.81 2.91
C ASP A 50 1.00 -16.53 4.33
N ILE A 51 0.07 -16.43 5.28
CA ILE A 51 0.41 -16.12 6.67
C ILE A 51 1.27 -17.21 7.30
N SER A 52 1.00 -18.48 7.00
CA SER A 52 1.77 -19.58 7.56
C SER A 52 3.20 -19.56 7.05
N ASP A 53 3.40 -19.40 5.74
CA ASP A 53 4.71 -19.32 5.13
C ASP A 53 5.52 -18.11 5.68
N LEU A 54 4.88 -16.94 5.81
CA LEU A 54 5.55 -15.79 6.42
C LEU A 54 5.92 -16.06 7.88
N THR A 55 4.99 -16.55 8.70
CA THR A 55 5.25 -16.74 10.14
C THR A 55 6.34 -17.77 10.41
N ASP A 56 6.47 -18.78 9.55
CA ASP A 56 7.54 -19.77 9.63
C ASP A 56 8.93 -19.20 9.29
N THR A 57 8.98 -18.09 8.54
CA THR A 57 10.22 -17.38 8.21
C THR A 57 10.64 -16.36 9.24
N LEU A 58 9.72 -15.90 10.10
CA LEU A 58 10.00 -14.89 11.13
C LEU A 58 10.95 -15.44 12.20
N LYS A 59 11.92 -14.62 12.59
CA LYS A 59 12.93 -14.93 13.62
C LYS A 59 12.98 -13.80 14.65
N SER A 60 13.40 -14.13 15.85
CA SER A 60 13.52 -13.17 16.96
C SER A 60 14.64 -12.12 16.79
N ASP A 61 15.43 -12.21 15.74
CA ASP A 61 16.46 -11.22 15.39
C ASP A 61 15.94 -10.14 14.41
N ILE A 62 14.67 -10.25 13.97
CA ILE A 62 13.98 -9.19 13.23
C ILE A 62 13.40 -8.20 14.24
N ASP A 63 13.76 -6.92 14.12
CA ASP A 63 13.29 -5.85 15.00
C ASP A 63 12.02 -5.17 14.49
N LEU A 64 11.87 -5.11 13.16
CA LEU A 64 10.78 -4.38 12.49
C LEU A 64 10.27 -5.17 11.27
N LEU A 65 8.98 -5.35 11.19
CA LEU A 65 8.28 -5.80 9.99
C LEU A 65 7.47 -4.63 9.41
N ILE A 66 7.59 -4.38 8.11
CA ILE A 66 6.85 -3.30 7.42
C ILE A 66 5.89 -3.91 6.40
N ILE A 67 4.63 -3.53 6.51
CA ILE A 67 3.52 -3.99 5.67
C ILE A 67 2.76 -2.78 5.12
N CYS A 68 2.51 -2.76 3.82
CA CYS A 68 1.55 -1.87 3.19
C CYS A 68 0.24 -2.65 2.96
N ASN A 69 -0.89 -2.17 3.45
CA ASN A 69 -2.17 -2.87 3.37
C ASN A 69 -3.35 -1.92 3.07
N PRO A 70 -3.94 -1.92 1.87
CA PRO A 70 -3.55 -2.68 0.66
C PRO A 70 -2.16 -2.34 0.12
N ASN A 71 -1.48 -3.34 -0.45
CA ASN A 71 -0.10 -3.22 -0.86
C ASN A 71 0.07 -2.42 -2.18
N ASN A 72 1.11 -1.64 -2.27
CA ASN A 72 1.54 -0.96 -3.49
C ASN A 72 2.87 -1.61 -3.97
N PRO A 73 2.94 -2.22 -5.16
CA PRO A 73 2.05 -2.02 -6.33
C PRO A 73 0.98 -3.09 -6.55
N THR A 74 0.93 -4.16 -5.77
CA THR A 74 0.13 -5.35 -6.06
C THR A 74 -1.38 -5.16 -5.86
N SER A 75 -1.78 -4.14 -5.12
CA SER A 75 -3.17 -3.93 -4.68
C SER A 75 -3.75 -5.07 -3.82
N SER A 76 -2.95 -6.09 -3.50
CA SER A 76 -3.36 -7.18 -2.62
C SER A 76 -3.56 -6.70 -1.19
N ALA A 77 -4.38 -7.42 -0.42
CA ALA A 77 -4.68 -7.05 0.96
C ALA A 77 -4.66 -8.26 1.89
N ILE A 78 -4.37 -7.97 3.16
CA ILE A 78 -4.35 -8.93 4.26
C ILE A 78 -5.61 -8.70 5.09
N SER A 79 -6.36 -9.76 5.38
CA SER A 79 -7.55 -9.66 6.22
C SER A 79 -7.19 -9.27 7.67
N THR A 80 -8.11 -8.61 8.38
CA THR A 80 -7.93 -8.30 9.81
C THR A 80 -7.71 -9.57 10.62
N ALA A 81 -8.33 -10.69 10.25
CA ALA A 81 -8.16 -11.98 10.93
C ALA A 81 -6.73 -12.53 10.75
N ASP A 82 -6.17 -12.43 9.53
CA ASP A 82 -4.81 -12.87 9.27
C ASP A 82 -3.78 -11.91 9.87
N MET A 83 -4.07 -10.60 9.82
CA MET A 83 -3.25 -9.60 10.51
C MET A 83 -3.18 -9.87 12.02
N LYS A 84 -4.29 -10.29 12.65
CA LYS A 84 -4.31 -10.68 14.06
C LYS A 84 -3.38 -11.87 14.35
N LYS A 85 -3.40 -12.91 13.50
CA LYS A 85 -2.48 -14.06 13.61
C LYS A 85 -1.02 -13.59 13.53
N LEU A 86 -0.70 -12.77 12.53
CA LEU A 86 0.64 -12.24 12.32
C LEU A 86 1.13 -11.41 13.50
N LEU A 87 0.31 -10.47 14.00
CA LEU A 87 0.64 -9.64 15.17
C LEU A 87 0.87 -10.50 16.44
N THR A 88 0.13 -11.59 16.58
CA THR A 88 0.32 -12.53 17.70
C THR A 88 1.72 -13.18 17.64
N VAL A 89 2.13 -13.67 16.48
CA VAL A 89 3.47 -14.25 16.30
C VAL A 89 4.55 -13.18 16.47
N CYS A 90 4.40 -12.02 15.83
CA CYS A 90 5.34 -10.92 15.97
C CYS A 90 5.53 -10.51 17.44
N ARG A 91 4.45 -10.42 18.21
CA ARG A 91 4.52 -10.12 19.66
C ARG A 91 5.33 -11.15 20.44
N SER A 92 5.14 -12.43 20.14
CA SER A 92 5.88 -13.51 20.83
C SER A 92 7.38 -13.50 20.51
N LEU A 93 7.75 -12.97 19.35
CA LEU A 93 9.14 -12.84 18.89
C LEU A 93 9.76 -11.46 19.20
N GLY A 94 9.01 -10.52 19.78
CA GLY A 94 9.47 -9.16 20.07
C GLY A 94 9.55 -8.24 18.85
N ILE A 95 8.93 -8.63 17.74
CA ILE A 95 8.93 -7.86 16.48
C ILE A 95 7.88 -6.75 16.56
N PHE A 96 8.29 -5.51 16.24
CA PHE A 96 7.35 -4.41 16.04
C PHE A 96 6.87 -4.38 14.59
N VAL A 97 5.59 -4.04 14.34
CA VAL A 97 5.02 -4.02 12.99
C VAL A 97 4.57 -2.61 12.63
N MET A 98 5.07 -2.06 11.52
CA MET A 98 4.53 -0.87 10.89
C MET A 98 3.53 -1.29 9.81
N ILE A 99 2.29 -0.83 9.91
CA ILE A 99 1.23 -1.12 8.93
C ILE A 99 0.84 0.19 8.26
N ASP A 100 1.17 0.32 6.98
CA ASP A 100 0.79 1.48 6.18
C ASP A 100 -0.56 1.22 5.50
N GLU A 101 -1.59 1.88 6.00
CA GLU A 101 -2.96 1.81 5.49
C GLU A 101 -3.32 3.03 4.60
N THR A 102 -2.37 3.61 3.90
CA THR A 102 -2.58 4.77 3.02
C THR A 102 -3.68 4.55 1.95
N TYR A 103 -3.98 3.30 1.60
CA TYR A 103 -4.98 2.96 0.58
C TYR A 103 -6.22 2.25 1.14
N ILE A 104 -6.37 2.14 2.45
CA ILE A 104 -7.41 1.33 3.07
C ILE A 104 -8.83 1.84 2.80
N GLU A 105 -9.02 3.15 2.66
CA GLU A 105 -10.31 3.76 2.40
C GLU A 105 -10.90 3.36 1.03
N PHE A 106 -10.08 2.85 0.10
CA PHE A 106 -10.53 2.36 -1.19
C PHE A 106 -11.01 0.90 -1.18
N ALA A 107 -10.88 0.20 -0.06
CA ALA A 107 -11.22 -1.21 0.03
C ALA A 107 -12.71 -1.46 -0.29
N PRO A 108 -13.05 -2.58 -0.95
CA PRO A 108 -14.43 -2.94 -1.26
C PRO A 108 -15.31 -3.05 -0.02
N GLU A 109 -16.61 -2.76 -0.18
CA GLU A 109 -17.59 -2.90 0.90
C GLU A 109 -17.65 -4.32 1.45
N GLY A 110 -17.87 -4.43 2.76
CA GLY A 110 -17.95 -5.71 3.45
C GLY A 110 -16.61 -6.41 3.67
N THR A 111 -15.49 -5.82 3.23
CA THR A 111 -14.16 -6.35 3.54
C THR A 111 -13.70 -5.91 4.93
N SER A 112 -13.04 -6.81 5.65
CA SER A 112 -12.41 -6.50 6.94
C SER A 112 -10.89 -6.56 6.76
N LEU A 113 -10.28 -5.41 6.48
CA LEU A 113 -8.86 -5.31 6.11
C LEU A 113 -8.06 -4.41 7.06
N SER A 114 -8.70 -3.46 7.74
CA SER A 114 -8.00 -2.53 8.62
C SER A 114 -7.53 -3.18 9.91
N ALA A 115 -6.29 -2.91 10.28
CA ALA A 115 -5.71 -3.30 11.56
C ALA A 115 -6.09 -2.36 12.72
N VAL A 116 -6.78 -1.25 12.46
CA VAL A 116 -7.15 -0.27 13.50
C VAL A 116 -7.98 -0.91 14.60
N SER A 117 -8.88 -1.86 14.28
CA SER A 117 -9.67 -2.59 15.27
C SER A 117 -8.83 -3.45 16.23
N LEU A 118 -7.59 -3.76 15.89
CA LEU A 118 -6.66 -4.54 16.70
C LEU A 118 -5.81 -3.67 17.66
N VAL A 119 -5.83 -2.35 17.52
CA VAL A 119 -5.05 -1.43 18.37
C VAL A 119 -5.31 -1.62 19.86
N PRO A 120 -6.54 -1.86 20.35
CA PRO A 120 -6.76 -2.10 21.77
C PRO A 120 -6.17 -3.42 22.31
N GLU A 121 -5.89 -4.38 21.42
CA GLU A 121 -5.45 -5.74 21.80
C GLU A 121 -3.93 -5.92 21.72
N PHE A 122 -3.25 -5.14 20.85
CA PHE A 122 -1.83 -5.31 20.54
C PHE A 122 -1.08 -3.98 20.68
N ASP A 123 0.05 -4.00 21.36
CA ASP A 123 0.95 -2.84 21.55
C ASP A 123 2.24 -2.93 20.73
N ASN A 124 2.42 -4.01 19.97
CA ASN A 124 3.59 -4.26 19.14
C ASN A 124 3.43 -3.78 17.69
N PHE A 125 2.53 -2.83 17.41
CA PHE A 125 2.39 -2.28 16.07
C PHE A 125 1.89 -0.82 16.08
N MET A 126 2.03 -0.20 14.92
CA MET A 126 1.45 1.12 14.62
C MET A 126 0.86 1.14 13.21
N VAL A 127 -0.38 1.59 13.08
CA VAL A 127 -1.01 1.89 11.79
C VAL A 127 -0.68 3.32 11.39
N ILE A 128 -0.33 3.53 10.11
CA ILE A 128 -0.12 4.85 9.51
C ILE A 128 -1.18 5.08 8.44
N ARG A 129 -1.80 6.26 8.44
CA ARG A 129 -2.78 6.72 7.45
C ARG A 129 -2.53 8.17 7.05
N GLY A 130 -3.12 8.60 5.93
CA GLY A 130 -3.01 9.98 5.47
C GLY A 130 -4.04 10.35 4.42
N VAL A 131 -4.25 11.66 4.24
CA VAL A 131 -5.23 12.22 3.29
C VAL A 131 -4.70 12.33 1.86
N SER A 132 -3.47 11.92 1.62
CA SER A 132 -2.77 12.16 0.35
C SER A 132 -3.35 11.38 -0.84
N LYS A 133 -4.01 10.25 -0.61
CA LYS A 133 -4.53 9.37 -1.67
C LYS A 133 -6.04 9.50 -1.78
N PHE A 134 -6.79 9.03 -0.79
CA PHE A 134 -8.24 9.01 -0.84
C PHE A 134 -8.85 10.41 -1.03
N PHE A 135 -8.30 11.41 -0.36
CA PHE A 135 -8.76 12.79 -0.46
C PHE A 135 -8.01 13.61 -1.54
N ALA A 136 -7.21 12.96 -2.38
CA ALA A 136 -6.44 13.59 -3.47
C ALA A 136 -5.64 14.84 -3.03
N ALA A 137 -5.18 14.87 -1.78
CA ALA A 137 -4.55 16.03 -1.16
C ALA A 137 -3.08 15.79 -0.73
N PRO A 138 -2.20 15.31 -1.65
CA PRO A 138 -0.81 15.00 -1.29
C PRO A 138 -0.02 16.24 -0.86
N GLY A 139 -0.38 17.43 -1.37
CA GLY A 139 0.29 18.70 -1.05
C GLY A 139 0.05 19.19 0.38
N LEU A 140 -1.02 18.76 1.05
CA LEU A 140 -1.32 19.17 2.43
C LEU A 140 -0.36 18.57 3.45
N ARG A 141 0.36 17.49 3.12
CA ARG A 141 1.32 16.81 4.02
C ARG A 141 0.70 16.46 5.37
N PHE A 142 -0.53 15.92 5.36
CA PHE A 142 -1.26 15.53 6.55
C PHE A 142 -1.43 14.00 6.60
N GLY A 143 -1.09 13.44 7.76
CA GLY A 143 -1.27 12.02 8.08
C GLY A 143 -1.29 11.82 9.59
N TYR A 144 -1.67 10.63 10.02
CA TYR A 144 -1.78 10.27 11.43
C TYR A 144 -1.41 8.80 11.64
N GLY A 145 -1.05 8.49 12.88
CA GLY A 145 -0.72 7.13 13.29
C GLY A 145 -1.52 6.71 14.51
N LEU A 146 -1.80 5.42 14.62
CA LEU A 146 -2.55 4.82 15.72
C LEU A 146 -1.76 3.65 16.32
N THR A 147 -1.54 3.70 17.62
CA THR A 147 -0.92 2.62 18.40
C THR A 147 -1.42 2.67 19.84
N SER A 148 -1.49 1.53 20.52
CA SER A 148 -1.71 1.46 21.97
C SER A 148 -0.42 1.51 22.78
N ASN A 149 0.75 1.43 22.10
CA ASN A 149 2.06 1.47 22.76
C ASN A 149 2.38 2.89 23.26
N GLN A 150 2.01 3.18 24.50
CA GLN A 150 2.15 4.52 25.11
C GLN A 150 3.62 4.95 25.21
N ALA A 151 4.53 4.01 25.53
CA ALA A 151 5.95 4.33 25.61
C ALA A 151 6.52 4.75 24.25
N PHE A 152 6.16 4.03 23.19
CA PHE A 152 6.59 4.37 21.84
C PHE A 152 5.93 5.66 21.32
N LEU A 153 4.64 5.85 21.61
CA LEU A 153 3.93 7.09 21.30
C LEU A 153 4.63 8.31 21.92
N GLN A 154 5.00 8.21 23.22
CA GLN A 154 5.72 9.28 23.90
C GLN A 154 7.10 9.53 23.26
N THR A 155 7.80 8.48 22.82
CA THR A 155 9.06 8.61 22.09
C THR A 155 8.85 9.39 20.79
N LEU A 156 7.83 9.05 20.00
CA LEU A 156 7.52 9.74 18.73
C LEU A 156 7.19 11.22 18.98
N LEU A 157 6.34 11.52 19.96
CA LEU A 157 5.97 12.90 20.31
C LEU A 157 7.18 13.76 20.72
N THR A 158 8.13 13.16 21.45
CA THR A 158 9.35 13.85 21.89
C THR A 158 10.30 14.17 20.73
N HIS A 159 10.36 13.29 19.71
CA HIS A 159 11.29 13.43 18.59
C HIS A 159 10.63 14.00 17.32
N GLN A 160 9.32 14.16 17.34
CA GLN A 160 8.62 14.81 16.24
C GLN A 160 9.04 16.27 16.14
N ASN A 161 9.36 16.72 14.91
CA ASN A 161 9.61 18.14 14.67
C ASN A 161 8.32 18.93 15.01
N PRO A 162 8.37 19.87 15.96
CA PRO A 162 7.20 20.64 16.39
C PRO A 162 6.56 21.48 15.27
N TRP A 163 7.28 21.71 14.18
CA TRP A 163 6.81 22.44 13.00
C TRP A 163 6.36 21.54 11.85
N SER A 164 6.30 20.24 12.05
CA SER A 164 5.95 19.26 11.00
C SER A 164 4.50 19.37 10.54
N LEU A 165 3.58 19.70 11.42
CA LEU A 165 2.17 19.85 11.12
C LEU A 165 1.85 21.32 10.82
N ASN A 166 1.53 21.62 9.53
CA ASN A 166 1.07 22.94 9.15
C ASN A 166 -0.43 23.14 9.47
N SER A 167 -0.80 24.37 9.85
CA SER A 167 -2.16 24.70 10.28
C SER A 167 -3.23 24.49 9.19
N ILE A 168 -2.87 24.73 7.93
CA ILE A 168 -3.78 24.51 6.79
C ILE A 168 -4.06 23.01 6.61
N GLY A 169 -3.02 22.18 6.68
CA GLY A 169 -3.13 20.72 6.60
C GLY A 169 -3.98 20.15 7.73
N ALA A 170 -3.80 20.64 8.97
CA ALA A 170 -4.58 20.21 10.12
C ALA A 170 -6.08 20.57 9.96
N TYR A 171 -6.36 21.84 9.62
CA TYR A 171 -7.73 22.33 9.41
C TYR A 171 -8.43 21.60 8.25
N ALA A 172 -7.75 21.47 7.10
CA ALA A 172 -8.29 20.79 5.94
C ALA A 172 -8.51 19.29 6.23
N GLY A 173 -7.54 18.61 6.87
CA GLY A 173 -7.64 17.21 7.24
C GLY A 173 -8.85 16.91 8.14
N GLU A 174 -9.09 17.76 9.14
CA GLU A 174 -10.29 17.62 10.00
C GLU A 174 -11.61 17.70 9.19
N ARG A 175 -11.67 18.60 8.21
CA ARG A 175 -12.84 18.75 7.34
C ARG A 175 -13.02 17.59 6.39
N MET A 176 -11.95 17.18 5.73
CA MET A 176 -11.93 16.06 4.79
C MET A 176 -12.42 14.77 5.44
N LEU A 177 -11.93 14.45 6.64
CA LEU A 177 -12.32 13.25 7.38
C LEU A 177 -13.80 13.25 7.82
N LYS A 178 -14.45 14.40 7.79
CA LYS A 178 -15.90 14.56 8.11
C LYS A 178 -16.80 14.75 6.88
N ASP A 179 -16.22 14.84 5.67
CA ASP A 179 -16.97 15.04 4.43
C ASP A 179 -17.54 13.71 3.93
N THR A 180 -18.65 13.32 4.50
CA THR A 180 -19.33 12.07 4.17
C THR A 180 -19.77 11.99 2.71
N ASP A 181 -20.14 13.12 2.09
CA ASP A 181 -20.56 13.16 0.70
C ASP A 181 -19.39 12.87 -0.25
N TYR A 182 -18.24 13.49 -0.01
CA TYR A 182 -17.02 13.20 -0.76
C TYR A 182 -16.60 11.73 -0.59
N ILE A 183 -16.59 11.27 0.66
CA ILE A 183 -16.19 9.89 0.99
C ILE A 183 -17.06 8.90 0.22
N GLN A 184 -18.39 9.03 0.28
CA GLN A 184 -19.31 8.13 -0.39
C GLN A 184 -19.20 8.18 -1.92
N LYS A 185 -19.11 9.39 -2.50
CA LYS A 185 -18.98 9.57 -3.96
C LYS A 185 -17.68 8.98 -4.48
N THR A 186 -16.56 9.27 -3.81
CA THR A 186 -15.24 8.76 -4.19
C THR A 186 -15.19 7.24 -4.08
N TRP A 187 -15.69 6.71 -2.96
CA TRP A 187 -15.73 5.27 -2.74
C TRP A 187 -16.57 4.55 -3.81
N SER A 188 -17.80 5.04 -4.07
CA SER A 188 -18.68 4.44 -5.07
C SER A 188 -18.10 4.47 -6.48
N LEU A 189 -17.47 5.59 -6.87
CA LEU A 189 -16.82 5.71 -8.17
C LEU A 189 -15.67 4.70 -8.31
N ILE A 190 -14.78 4.65 -7.32
CA ILE A 190 -13.61 3.77 -7.37
C ILE A 190 -14.03 2.29 -7.36
N ASP A 191 -15.01 1.92 -6.55
CA ASP A 191 -15.45 0.53 -6.46
C ASP A 191 -16.13 0.04 -7.75
N SER A 192 -17.04 0.85 -8.31
CA SER A 192 -17.72 0.53 -9.57
C SER A 192 -16.75 0.48 -10.75
N GLU A 193 -15.87 1.45 -10.89
CA GLU A 193 -14.91 1.51 -11.98
C GLU A 193 -13.81 0.46 -11.84
N ARG A 194 -13.32 0.17 -10.63
CA ARG A 194 -12.39 -0.93 -10.39
C ARG A 194 -12.99 -2.27 -10.83
N THR A 195 -14.23 -2.53 -10.43
CA THR A 195 -14.95 -3.76 -10.83
C THR A 195 -15.09 -3.85 -12.34
N ARG A 196 -15.53 -2.76 -12.99
CA ARG A 196 -15.68 -2.68 -14.45
C ARG A 196 -14.34 -2.91 -15.16
N MET A 197 -13.29 -2.17 -14.81
CA MET A 197 -11.97 -2.28 -15.42
C MET A 197 -11.39 -3.69 -15.26
N CYS A 198 -11.51 -4.27 -14.07
CA CYS A 198 -11.06 -5.64 -13.85
C CYS A 198 -11.84 -6.66 -14.71
N THR A 199 -13.16 -6.50 -14.86
CA THR A 199 -13.99 -7.38 -15.70
C THR A 199 -13.57 -7.28 -17.18
N GLU A 200 -13.43 -6.08 -17.71
CA GLU A 200 -13.03 -5.83 -19.11
C GLU A 200 -11.63 -6.38 -19.40
N LEU A 201 -10.67 -6.10 -18.53
CA LEU A 201 -9.29 -6.56 -18.72
C LEU A 201 -9.15 -8.08 -18.58
N SER A 202 -9.96 -8.72 -17.73
CA SER A 202 -9.97 -10.19 -17.59
C SER A 202 -10.42 -10.90 -18.87
N GLY A 203 -11.11 -10.21 -19.77
CA GLY A 203 -11.52 -10.75 -21.08
C GLY A 203 -10.45 -10.68 -22.17
N LEU A 204 -9.26 -10.11 -21.87
CA LEU A 204 -8.17 -9.95 -22.83
C LEU A 204 -7.10 -11.03 -22.64
N ASP A 205 -6.73 -11.74 -23.71
CA ASP A 205 -5.67 -12.77 -23.67
C ASP A 205 -4.25 -12.17 -23.59
N THR A 206 -4.11 -10.86 -23.79
CA THR A 206 -2.82 -10.15 -23.80
C THR A 206 -2.34 -9.71 -22.44
N VAL A 207 -3.19 -9.78 -21.42
CA VAL A 207 -2.90 -9.33 -20.05
C VAL A 207 -3.46 -10.29 -18.99
N LYS A 208 -2.86 -10.26 -17.79
CA LYS A 208 -3.41 -10.87 -16.58
C LYS A 208 -3.56 -9.80 -15.52
N ILE A 209 -4.67 -9.81 -14.83
CA ILE A 209 -4.92 -8.93 -13.67
C ILE A 209 -4.93 -9.73 -12.37
N TYR A 210 -4.79 -9.02 -11.25
CA TYR A 210 -4.79 -9.61 -9.92
C TYR A 210 -5.90 -8.97 -9.06
N PRO A 211 -6.34 -9.63 -7.97
CA PRO A 211 -7.32 -9.04 -7.05
C PRO A 211 -6.87 -7.67 -6.55
N ALA A 212 -7.72 -6.66 -6.70
CA ALA A 212 -7.39 -5.26 -6.39
C ALA A 212 -8.26 -4.72 -5.26
N TYR A 213 -7.61 -4.21 -4.21
CA TYR A 213 -8.25 -3.65 -3.01
C TYR A 213 -7.96 -2.15 -2.82
N ALA A 214 -7.07 -1.56 -3.62
CA ALA A 214 -6.77 -0.12 -3.63
C ALA A 214 -7.48 0.60 -4.80
N ASN A 215 -7.13 1.86 -5.02
CA ASN A 215 -7.57 2.63 -6.20
C ASN A 215 -6.69 2.41 -7.43
N PHE A 216 -6.02 1.28 -7.53
CA PHE A 216 -5.19 0.90 -8.66
C PHE A 216 -5.21 -0.60 -8.87
N VAL A 217 -4.84 -1.01 -10.09
CA VAL A 217 -4.78 -2.41 -10.53
C VAL A 217 -3.37 -2.70 -11.03
N LEU A 218 -2.81 -3.83 -10.59
CA LEU A 218 -1.59 -4.40 -11.17
C LEU A 218 -1.97 -5.27 -12.36
N VAL A 219 -1.26 -5.11 -13.47
CA VAL A 219 -1.49 -5.85 -14.72
C VAL A 219 -0.17 -6.45 -15.18
N LYS A 220 -0.16 -7.76 -15.45
CA LYS A 220 0.94 -8.42 -16.15
C LYS A 220 0.69 -8.40 -17.65
N ILE A 221 1.71 -8.10 -18.42
CA ILE A 221 1.70 -8.17 -19.87
C ILE A 221 2.02 -9.62 -20.29
N LEU A 222 1.11 -10.27 -21.01
CA LEU A 222 1.28 -11.63 -21.50
C LEU A 222 1.68 -11.65 -22.97
N LYS A 223 1.53 -10.53 -23.69
CA LYS A 223 1.85 -10.45 -25.12
C LYS A 223 3.35 -10.60 -25.34
N GLU A 224 3.76 -11.63 -26.04
CA GLU A 224 5.16 -11.90 -26.38
C GLU A 224 5.79 -10.69 -27.13
N GLY A 225 6.99 -10.32 -26.73
CA GLY A 225 7.76 -9.23 -27.33
C GLY A 225 7.37 -7.83 -26.84
N LEU A 226 6.39 -7.69 -25.92
CA LEU A 226 6.08 -6.41 -25.28
C LEU A 226 6.57 -6.40 -23.83
N THR A 227 7.14 -5.26 -23.44
CA THR A 227 7.54 -4.96 -22.06
C THR A 227 6.54 -4.01 -21.40
N SER A 228 6.63 -3.86 -20.08
CA SER A 228 5.86 -2.85 -19.33
C SER A 228 6.15 -1.43 -19.81
N PHE A 229 7.37 -1.16 -20.27
CA PHE A 229 7.75 0.14 -20.81
C PHE A 229 7.06 0.43 -22.14
N ASP A 230 6.93 -0.58 -23.05
CA ASP A 230 6.21 -0.39 -24.33
C ASP A 230 4.73 -0.04 -24.09
N VAL A 231 4.10 -0.67 -23.08
CA VAL A 231 2.71 -0.35 -22.72
C VAL A 231 2.61 1.03 -22.06
N PHE A 232 3.58 1.40 -21.24
CA PHE A 232 3.69 2.75 -20.67
C PHE A 232 3.81 3.80 -21.79
N GLU A 233 4.67 3.60 -22.79
CA GLU A 233 4.81 4.52 -23.93
C GLU A 233 3.51 4.66 -24.74
N LYS A 234 2.81 3.54 -25.02
CA LYS A 234 1.51 3.58 -25.68
C LYS A 234 0.50 4.43 -24.92
N ALA A 235 0.44 4.27 -23.58
CA ALA A 235 -0.45 5.05 -22.72
C ALA A 235 -0.09 6.55 -22.73
N ILE A 236 1.20 6.90 -22.66
CA ILE A 236 1.68 8.30 -22.74
C ILE A 236 1.28 8.96 -24.06
N HIS A 237 1.35 8.27 -25.18
CA HIS A 237 0.89 8.78 -26.47
C HIS A 237 -0.61 9.08 -26.51
N GLN A 238 -1.38 8.49 -25.59
CA GLN A 238 -2.79 8.81 -25.36
C GLN A 238 -3.01 9.84 -24.23
N ASN A 239 -1.95 10.50 -23.76
CA ASN A 239 -1.95 11.40 -22.60
C ASN A 239 -2.43 10.73 -21.29
N LEU A 240 -2.15 9.44 -21.15
CA LEU A 240 -2.45 8.66 -19.95
C LEU A 240 -1.13 8.25 -19.28
N MET A 241 -0.96 8.62 -18.00
CA MET A 241 0.23 8.24 -17.24
C MET A 241 -0.08 7.03 -16.37
N ILE A 242 0.42 5.87 -16.76
CA ILE A 242 0.43 4.67 -15.94
C ILE A 242 1.81 4.47 -15.31
N ARG A 243 1.96 3.47 -14.46
CA ARG A 243 3.24 3.16 -13.83
C ARG A 243 3.85 1.92 -14.46
N ASP A 244 5.01 2.07 -15.11
CA ASP A 244 5.93 0.96 -15.36
C ASP A 244 6.47 0.45 -14.03
N CYS A 245 6.25 -0.85 -13.73
CA CYS A 245 6.64 -1.48 -12.48
C CYS A 245 8.02 -2.16 -12.52
N SER A 246 8.81 -1.98 -13.56
CA SER A 246 10.14 -2.59 -13.71
C SER A 246 11.12 -2.24 -12.58
N SER A 247 10.90 -1.09 -11.92
CA SER A 247 11.73 -0.65 -10.79
C SER A 247 11.35 -1.28 -9.44
N PHE A 248 10.24 -2.03 -9.36
CA PHE A 248 9.89 -2.78 -8.17
C PHE A 248 10.65 -4.11 -8.15
N GLU A 249 11.19 -4.44 -6.98
CA GLU A 249 11.84 -5.73 -6.80
C GLU A 249 10.87 -6.88 -7.13
N SER A 250 11.34 -7.90 -7.81
CA SER A 250 10.59 -9.08 -8.28
C SER A 250 9.54 -8.86 -9.39
N LEU A 251 9.38 -7.66 -9.95
CA LEU A 251 8.44 -7.39 -11.04
C LEU A 251 9.13 -7.12 -12.41
N ASN A 252 9.99 -7.93 -12.83
CA ASN A 252 10.92 -8.03 -13.97
C ASN A 252 10.54 -7.37 -15.32
N GLY A 253 9.92 -6.18 -15.36
CA GLY A 253 9.59 -5.48 -16.59
C GLY A 253 8.37 -6.04 -17.36
N GLU A 254 7.58 -6.90 -16.71
CA GLU A 254 6.36 -7.48 -17.28
C GLU A 254 5.08 -6.84 -16.74
N TYR A 255 5.19 -5.90 -15.80
CA TYR A 255 4.04 -5.39 -15.05
C TYR A 255 3.90 -3.88 -15.17
N VAL A 256 2.65 -3.45 -15.37
CA VAL A 256 2.24 -2.05 -15.24
C VAL A 256 1.19 -1.93 -14.13
N ARG A 257 1.12 -0.74 -13.51
CA ARG A 257 0.07 -0.40 -12.55
C ARG A 257 -0.62 0.87 -13.02
N PHE A 258 -1.94 0.87 -13.08
CA PHE A 258 -2.72 2.07 -13.35
C PHE A 258 -3.65 2.40 -12.18
N CYS A 259 -3.94 3.68 -11.97
CA CYS A 259 -4.97 4.12 -11.03
C CYS A 259 -6.34 4.11 -11.71
N ILE A 260 -7.38 3.80 -10.94
CA ILE A 260 -8.76 4.00 -11.35
C ILE A 260 -9.01 5.51 -11.46
N MET A 261 -9.53 5.92 -12.58
CA MET A 261 -9.82 7.31 -12.95
C MET A 261 -11.34 7.50 -13.14
N ASN A 262 -11.75 8.61 -13.74
CA ASN A 262 -13.12 8.78 -14.22
C ASN A 262 -13.43 7.80 -15.37
N PRO A 263 -14.71 7.51 -15.67
CA PRO A 263 -15.08 6.54 -16.69
C PRO A 263 -14.48 6.81 -18.08
N GLU A 264 -14.42 8.08 -18.51
CA GLU A 264 -13.90 8.47 -19.83
C GLU A 264 -12.40 8.15 -19.99
N ASP A 265 -11.59 8.48 -18.98
CA ASP A 265 -10.16 8.17 -19.01
C ASP A 265 -9.91 6.67 -18.83
N ASN A 266 -10.75 5.97 -18.07
CA ASN A 266 -10.70 4.52 -17.96
C ASN A 266 -11.00 3.84 -19.29
N ASP A 267 -11.99 4.32 -20.06
CA ASP A 267 -12.31 3.80 -21.41
C ASP A 267 -11.14 3.99 -22.36
N ARG A 268 -10.50 5.14 -22.35
CA ARG A 268 -9.28 5.40 -23.16
C ARG A 268 -8.16 4.46 -22.78
N LEU A 269 -8.00 4.16 -21.48
CA LEU A 269 -7.00 3.22 -21.01
C LEU A 269 -7.34 1.77 -21.43
N LEU A 270 -8.61 1.37 -21.39
CA LEU A 270 -9.05 0.09 -21.92
C LEU A 270 -8.70 -0.06 -23.41
N ASP A 271 -8.89 0.99 -24.22
CA ASP A 271 -8.54 0.97 -25.63
C ASP A 271 -7.02 0.79 -25.85
N VAL A 272 -6.17 1.34 -24.97
CA VAL A 272 -4.72 1.04 -24.99
C VAL A 272 -4.49 -0.47 -24.82
N PHE A 273 -5.09 -1.09 -23.80
CA PHE A 273 -4.91 -2.53 -23.54
C PHE A 273 -5.52 -3.42 -24.64
N ARG A 274 -6.67 -3.05 -25.21
CA ARG A 274 -7.28 -3.76 -26.34
C ARG A 274 -6.43 -3.69 -27.62
N SER A 275 -5.59 -2.67 -27.75
CA SER A 275 -4.68 -2.47 -28.89
C SER A 275 -3.37 -3.27 -28.77
N LEU A 276 -3.13 -3.94 -27.65
CA LEU A 276 -1.96 -4.78 -27.44
C LEU A 276 -2.12 -6.09 -28.25
#